data_ead576ed4b281c135012f822b6238ae2
#
_entry.id   ead576ed4b281c135012f822b6238ae2
#
_cell.length_a   1.000
_cell.length_b   1.000
_cell.length_c   1.000
_cell.angle_alpha   90.00
_cell.angle_beta   90.00
_cell.angle_gamma   90.00
#
_symmetry.space_group_name_H-M   'P 1'
#
loop_
_entity.id
_entity.type
_entity.pdbx_description
1 polymer ?
#
loop_
_entity_poly.entity_id
_entity_poly.type
_entity_poly.pdbx_seq_one_letter_code
_entity_poly.pdbx_strand_id
1 'polypeptide(L)'
;MPNKTYRYRAVRKIFLWAALFAMLWVMTACAVIMPRANGKAGPVGAKRRQTGTLNIAHRGARSIAPENTLAAAKQGLEAGADLWELDVRLTADKKLIVLHDDTLVRTSNVESEYPSREPWNTADFTLSEIKNLDFGSWFNATDPFGQIAAGEVSASELRSYEGLRAPSLKEALEWTLRHNWKVNIELKSLQGQAGEAEFVDRVVSLVQELGMEEEVMISSFNHEYLVRVKEADSAIRTGVLTSRGIDNPAAYVRSLGASSYNPSFKAIAASKIAAMRDAGIDVYVYTVNEEAELIKFLNASASGVFTDFPQRLSQIIDQRKVTSGTISSGSAFEGR
;
A
#
# COMPACT_ATOMS: atom_id res chain seq x y z
N MET A 1 21.72 41.14 70.66
CA MET A 1 21.58 39.88 71.46
C MET A 1 20.24 39.29 71.05
N PRO A 2 20.20 38.12 70.43
CA PRO A 2 19.00 37.53 69.91
C PRO A 2 18.36 36.60 70.90
N ASN A 3 17.03 36.62 70.90
CA ASN A 3 16.20 35.82 71.78
C ASN A 3 15.91 34.44 71.10
N LYS A 4 16.16 33.37 71.83
CA LYS A 4 15.82 31.98 71.54
C LYS A 4 14.37 31.80 71.89
N THR A 5 13.55 31.28 70.95
CA THR A 5 12.41 30.40 71.21
C THR A 5 11.68 30.14 69.90
N TYR A 6 11.92 28.95 69.33
CA TYR A 6 10.98 28.23 68.42
C TYR A 6 11.59 26.84 68.05
N ARG A 7 11.57 25.98 69.01
CA ARG A 7 11.68 24.53 68.74
C ARG A 7 10.64 23.87 69.64
N TYR A 8 9.69 23.22 68.99
CA TYR A 8 8.80 22.13 69.47
C TYR A 8 7.39 22.35 68.89
N ARG A 9 7.22 22.05 67.59
CA ARG A 9 5.89 21.73 67.03
C ARG A 9 5.96 21.09 65.62
N ALA A 10 6.88 20.18 65.36
CA ALA A 10 7.02 19.58 64.05
C ALA A 10 7.20 18.05 64.04
N VAL A 11 6.78 17.34 65.09
CA VAL A 11 7.00 15.88 65.18
C VAL A 11 5.68 15.06 65.31
N ARG A 12 4.51 15.70 65.20
CA ARG A 12 3.24 14.95 65.34
C ARG A 12 2.35 14.86 64.08
N LYS A 13 2.85 15.23 62.88
CA LYS A 13 2.09 15.10 61.63
C LYS A 13 2.70 14.12 60.61
N ILE A 14 3.74 13.39 60.95
CA ILE A 14 4.42 12.46 60.01
C ILE A 14 3.89 11.00 60.15
N PHE A 15 3.17 10.68 61.19
CA PHE A 15 2.70 9.28 61.41
C PHE A 15 1.27 8.98 60.95
N LEU A 16 0.52 9.92 60.37
CA LEU A 16 -0.84 9.66 59.88
C LEU A 16 -0.96 9.49 58.35
N TRP A 17 0.09 9.68 57.60
CA TRP A 17 0.07 9.50 56.13
C TRP A 17 0.72 8.22 55.64
N ALA A 18 1.37 7.45 56.49
CA ALA A 18 1.97 6.18 56.16
C ALA A 18 1.01 4.97 56.15
N ALA A 19 -0.19 5.11 56.76
CA ALA A 19 -1.17 4.04 56.86
C ALA A 19 -2.25 4.05 55.76
N LEU A 20 -2.33 5.11 54.95
CA LEU A 20 -3.27 5.22 53.80
C LEU A 20 -2.68 4.88 52.43
N PHE A 21 -1.35 4.68 52.35
CA PHE A 21 -0.69 4.29 51.11
C PHE A 21 -0.43 2.79 50.98
N ALA A 22 -0.69 2.00 52.04
CA ALA A 22 -0.50 0.54 52.03
C ALA A 22 -1.77 -0.26 51.66
N MET A 23 -2.94 0.40 51.43
CA MET A 23 -4.21 -0.28 51.09
C MET A 23 -4.67 -0.07 49.65
N LEU A 24 -3.87 0.59 48.78
CA LEU A 24 -4.23 0.83 47.35
C LEU A 24 -3.36 0.06 46.37
N TRP A 25 -2.64 -0.97 46.79
CA TRP A 25 -1.73 -1.76 45.92
C TRP A 25 -2.07 -3.26 45.85
N VAL A 26 -3.32 -3.67 46.14
CA VAL A 26 -3.73 -5.08 46.03
C VAL A 26 -4.88 -5.31 45.03
N MET A 27 -5.28 -4.31 44.24
CA MET A 27 -6.36 -4.47 43.26
C MET A 27 -5.91 -4.01 41.86
N THR A 28 -4.91 -4.61 41.27
CA THR A 28 -4.76 -4.66 39.80
C THR A 28 -3.64 -5.62 39.40
N ALA A 29 -3.88 -6.91 39.57
CA ALA A 29 -3.09 -7.93 38.87
C ALA A 29 -3.98 -9.17 38.63
N CYS A 30 -5.10 -8.97 37.92
CA CYS A 30 -5.74 -10.04 37.18
C CYS A 30 -5.51 -9.70 35.68
N ALA A 31 -4.27 -9.86 35.21
CA ALA A 31 -4.03 -10.07 33.81
C ALA A 31 -4.63 -11.42 33.45
N VAL A 32 -5.76 -11.41 32.76
CA VAL A 32 -6.31 -12.58 32.10
C VAL A 32 -5.29 -13.03 31.06
N ILE A 33 -4.46 -14.00 31.45
CA ILE A 33 -3.65 -14.77 30.50
C ILE A 33 -4.64 -15.61 29.69
N MET A 34 -5.05 -15.09 28.53
CA MET A 34 -5.69 -15.94 27.53
C MET A 34 -4.66 -16.98 27.07
N PRO A 35 -4.98 -18.28 27.11
CA PRO A 35 -4.07 -19.28 26.56
C PRO A 35 -3.92 -19.03 25.06
N ARG A 36 -2.70 -18.75 24.64
CA ARG A 36 -2.31 -18.76 23.23
C ARG A 36 -2.61 -20.18 22.72
N ALA A 37 -3.59 -20.32 21.84
CA ALA A 37 -3.87 -21.57 21.18
C ALA A 37 -2.61 -21.98 20.41
N ASN A 38 -1.90 -22.97 20.91
CA ASN A 38 -0.87 -23.67 20.16
C ASN A 38 -1.56 -24.47 19.07
N GLY A 39 -1.86 -23.78 17.95
CA GLY A 39 -2.19 -24.44 16.68
C GLY A 39 -0.94 -25.17 16.23
N LYS A 40 -0.95 -26.49 16.31
CA LYS A 40 0.05 -27.34 15.67
C LYS A 40 0.11 -26.93 14.21
N ALA A 41 1.29 -26.52 13.73
CA ALA A 41 1.55 -26.32 12.31
C ALA A 41 1.21 -27.63 11.59
N GLY A 42 0.11 -27.63 10.85
CA GLY A 42 -0.17 -28.65 9.86
C GLY A 42 0.89 -28.61 8.77
N PRO A 43 1.04 -29.67 7.96
CA PRO A 43 2.06 -29.74 6.94
C PRO A 43 1.92 -28.50 6.03
N VAL A 44 3.08 -27.91 5.67
CA VAL A 44 3.20 -26.80 4.73
C VAL A 44 2.44 -27.16 3.46
N GLY A 45 1.14 -26.84 3.44
CA GLY A 45 0.28 -27.06 2.29
C GLY A 45 0.76 -26.13 1.18
N ALA A 46 0.99 -26.70 0.01
CA ALA A 46 1.26 -25.98 -1.21
C ALA A 46 0.30 -24.77 -1.27
N LYS A 47 0.86 -23.54 -1.30
CA LYS A 47 0.07 -22.29 -1.37
C LYS A 47 -0.96 -22.46 -2.49
N ARG A 48 -2.25 -22.41 -2.13
CA ARG A 48 -3.35 -22.58 -3.07
C ARG A 48 -3.17 -21.54 -4.17
N ARG A 49 -2.87 -21.96 -5.41
CA ARG A 49 -2.80 -21.06 -6.57
C ARG A 49 -4.11 -20.27 -6.59
N GLN A 50 -3.99 -18.96 -6.51
CA GLN A 50 -5.15 -18.08 -6.63
C GLN A 50 -5.74 -18.29 -8.03
N THR A 51 -6.99 -18.71 -8.12
CA THR A 51 -7.61 -19.20 -9.37
C THR A 51 -8.12 -18.08 -10.27
N GLY A 52 -7.88 -16.80 -9.91
CA GLY A 52 -8.32 -15.63 -10.68
C GLY A 52 -7.21 -14.62 -10.89
N THR A 53 -7.42 -13.70 -11.82
CA THR A 53 -6.59 -12.51 -12.02
C THR A 53 -6.89 -11.48 -10.94
N LEU A 54 -5.85 -10.98 -10.24
CA LEU A 54 -6.00 -9.94 -9.23
C LEU A 54 -6.34 -8.59 -9.88
N ASN A 55 -7.29 -7.89 -9.29
CA ASN A 55 -7.57 -6.48 -9.54
C ASN A 55 -6.71 -5.62 -8.63
N ILE A 56 -5.74 -4.88 -9.19
CA ILE A 56 -4.79 -4.07 -8.45
C ILE A 56 -5.08 -2.59 -8.71
N ALA A 57 -5.57 -1.88 -7.68
CA ALA A 57 -5.90 -0.46 -7.77
C ALA A 57 -4.62 0.39 -7.81
N HIS A 58 -4.21 0.87 -8.98
CA HIS A 58 -2.98 1.63 -9.23
C HIS A 58 -3.04 3.01 -8.57
N ARG A 59 -2.19 3.23 -7.55
CA ARG A 59 -2.22 4.40 -6.64
C ARG A 59 -3.58 4.58 -5.95
N GLY A 60 -4.28 3.47 -5.70
CA GLY A 60 -5.69 3.43 -5.35
C GLY A 60 -6.61 3.52 -6.58
N ALA A 61 -7.90 3.81 -6.39
CA ALA A 61 -8.84 4.03 -7.49
C ALA A 61 -8.67 5.45 -8.07
N ARG A 62 -7.50 5.72 -8.66
CA ARG A 62 -7.11 7.08 -9.05
C ARG A 62 -7.94 7.68 -10.18
N SER A 63 -8.77 6.89 -10.85
CA SER A 63 -9.72 7.45 -11.82
C SER A 63 -10.85 8.23 -11.16
N ILE A 64 -11.19 7.92 -9.90
CA ILE A 64 -12.33 8.50 -9.17
C ILE A 64 -11.94 9.17 -7.84
N ALA A 65 -10.65 9.15 -7.47
CA ALA A 65 -10.13 9.79 -6.25
C ALA A 65 -8.68 10.26 -6.45
N PRO A 66 -8.19 11.26 -5.68
CA PRO A 66 -6.81 11.73 -5.77
C PRO A 66 -5.79 10.61 -5.49
N GLU A 67 -4.88 10.36 -6.45
CA GLU A 67 -3.88 9.29 -6.38
C GLU A 67 -3.04 9.33 -5.12
N ASN A 68 -2.59 8.15 -4.66
CA ASN A 68 -1.68 8.01 -3.51
C ASN A 68 -2.22 8.60 -2.20
N THR A 69 -3.54 8.71 -2.05
CA THR A 69 -4.22 9.14 -0.82
C THR A 69 -5.02 7.99 -0.19
N LEU A 70 -5.34 8.12 1.10
CA LEU A 70 -6.22 7.15 1.76
C LEU A 70 -7.65 7.18 1.19
N ALA A 71 -8.07 8.29 0.56
CA ALA A 71 -9.34 8.36 -0.16
C ALA A 71 -9.31 7.46 -1.41
N ALA A 72 -8.22 7.47 -2.20
CA ALA A 72 -8.08 6.59 -3.34
C ALA A 72 -7.96 5.11 -2.92
N ALA A 73 -7.28 4.82 -1.81
CA ALA A 73 -7.24 3.48 -1.23
C ALA A 73 -8.65 3.00 -0.85
N LYS A 74 -9.43 3.83 -0.16
CA LYS A 74 -10.82 3.54 0.23
C LYS A 74 -11.69 3.26 -1.00
N GLN A 75 -11.64 4.11 -2.02
CA GLN A 75 -12.39 3.91 -3.26
C GLN A 75 -11.96 2.62 -3.99
N GLY A 76 -10.67 2.25 -3.95
CA GLY A 76 -10.19 0.97 -4.50
C GLY A 76 -10.75 -0.25 -3.77
N LEU A 77 -10.79 -0.20 -2.44
CA LEU A 77 -11.39 -1.25 -1.62
C LEU A 77 -12.90 -1.38 -1.88
N GLU A 78 -13.62 -0.26 -1.92
CA GLU A 78 -15.07 -0.22 -2.20
C GLU A 78 -15.39 -0.67 -3.62
N ALA A 79 -14.49 -0.43 -4.59
CA ALA A 79 -14.57 -0.94 -5.94
C ALA A 79 -14.29 -2.45 -6.06
N GLY A 80 -13.97 -3.14 -4.97
CA GLY A 80 -13.69 -4.57 -4.95
C GLY A 80 -12.32 -4.95 -5.51
N ALA A 81 -11.33 -4.07 -5.47
CA ALA A 81 -9.95 -4.43 -5.78
C ALA A 81 -9.38 -5.41 -4.74
N ASP A 82 -8.55 -6.36 -5.19
CA ASP A 82 -7.91 -7.36 -4.32
C ASP A 82 -6.79 -6.76 -3.46
N LEU A 83 -6.14 -5.72 -3.97
CA LEU A 83 -5.12 -4.92 -3.29
C LEU A 83 -5.01 -3.55 -3.96
N TRP A 84 -4.42 -2.60 -3.24
CA TRP A 84 -4.00 -1.36 -3.87
C TRP A 84 -2.50 -1.29 -4.08
N GLU A 85 -2.09 -0.41 -4.92
CA GLU A 85 -0.69 -0.07 -5.12
C GLU A 85 -0.45 1.37 -4.70
N LEU A 86 0.74 1.65 -4.19
CA LEU A 86 1.21 2.97 -3.80
C LEU A 86 2.70 3.14 -4.11
N ASP A 87 3.10 4.39 -4.33
CA ASP A 87 4.48 4.77 -4.58
C ASP A 87 5.14 5.35 -3.32
N VAL A 88 6.41 5.02 -3.06
CA VAL A 88 7.13 5.52 -1.88
C VAL A 88 8.40 6.27 -2.26
N ARG A 89 8.61 7.41 -1.58
CA ARG A 89 9.80 8.25 -1.65
C ARG A 89 10.30 8.66 -0.28
N LEU A 90 11.47 9.32 -0.23
CA LEU A 90 12.01 9.95 0.97
C LEU A 90 11.82 11.48 0.94
N THR A 91 11.51 12.03 2.11
CA THR A 91 11.51 13.46 2.41
C THR A 91 12.90 13.95 2.80
N ALA A 92 13.11 15.28 2.94
CA ALA A 92 14.36 15.87 3.39
C ALA A 92 14.82 15.34 4.76
N ASP A 93 13.88 15.07 5.67
CA ASP A 93 14.14 14.48 6.98
C ASP A 93 14.10 12.94 6.98
N LYS A 94 14.28 12.34 5.78
CA LYS A 94 14.38 10.89 5.56
C LYS A 94 13.17 10.09 6.08
N LYS A 95 11.98 10.66 6.03
CA LYS A 95 10.73 9.97 6.31
C LYS A 95 10.15 9.37 5.02
N LEU A 96 9.40 8.27 5.15
CA LEU A 96 8.75 7.60 4.04
C LEU A 96 7.40 8.28 3.76
N ILE A 97 7.26 8.83 2.55
CA ILE A 97 6.04 9.51 2.06
C ILE A 97 5.46 8.75 0.87
N VAL A 98 4.12 8.70 0.79
CA VAL A 98 3.43 8.09 -0.36
C VAL A 98 3.24 9.15 -1.43
N LEU A 99 4.05 9.05 -2.51
CA LEU A 99 4.07 10.00 -3.62
C LEU A 99 4.76 9.41 -4.86
N HIS A 100 4.19 9.66 -6.04
CA HIS A 100 4.75 9.15 -7.29
C HIS A 100 5.89 9.99 -7.83
N ASP A 101 5.69 11.30 -7.98
CA ASP A 101 6.59 12.19 -8.71
C ASP A 101 7.80 12.62 -7.86
N ASP A 102 8.89 13.00 -8.53
CA ASP A 102 10.07 13.58 -7.86
C ASP A 102 9.75 14.94 -7.25
N THR A 103 8.73 15.65 -7.78
CA THR A 103 8.29 16.97 -7.34
C THR A 103 6.87 16.93 -6.77
N LEU A 104 6.54 17.94 -5.97
CA LEU A 104 5.22 18.09 -5.34
C LEU A 104 4.19 18.81 -6.26
N VAL A 105 4.61 19.30 -7.43
CA VAL A 105 3.86 20.25 -8.27
C VAL A 105 2.52 19.72 -8.76
N ARG A 106 2.54 18.52 -9.38
CA ARG A 106 1.36 18.01 -10.12
C ARG A 106 0.16 17.69 -9.21
N THR A 107 0.42 17.24 -7.98
CA THR A 107 -0.62 16.71 -7.10
C THR A 107 -0.78 17.50 -5.81
N SER A 108 -0.19 18.69 -5.71
CA SER A 108 -0.36 19.53 -4.53
C SER A 108 -0.42 21.04 -4.85
N ASN A 109 -0.71 21.83 -3.84
CA ASN A 109 -0.69 23.31 -3.90
C ASN A 109 0.67 23.90 -3.51
N VAL A 110 1.77 23.16 -3.68
CA VAL A 110 3.12 23.55 -3.23
C VAL A 110 3.58 24.89 -3.81
N GLU A 111 3.24 25.18 -5.06
CA GLU A 111 3.63 26.41 -5.75
C GLU A 111 3.05 27.66 -5.04
N SER A 112 1.84 27.57 -4.51
CA SER A 112 1.21 28.66 -3.76
C SER A 112 1.70 28.75 -2.32
N GLU A 113 1.97 27.63 -1.67
CA GLU A 113 2.39 27.58 -0.26
C GLU A 113 3.88 27.91 -0.10
N TYR A 114 4.71 27.55 -1.08
CA TYR A 114 6.17 27.73 -1.05
C TYR A 114 6.71 28.34 -2.36
N PRO A 115 6.27 29.56 -2.79
CA PRO A 115 6.55 30.10 -4.12
C PRO A 115 8.04 30.37 -4.42
N SER A 116 8.89 30.40 -3.41
CA SER A 116 10.33 30.67 -3.56
C SER A 116 11.21 29.41 -3.48
N ARG A 117 10.62 28.20 -3.46
CA ARG A 117 11.35 26.92 -3.27
C ARG A 117 11.38 26.03 -4.51
N GLU A 118 11.27 26.64 -5.72
CA GLU A 118 11.49 25.88 -6.97
C GLU A 118 12.80 25.09 -6.94
N PRO A 119 12.82 23.87 -7.51
CA PRO A 119 11.80 23.21 -8.33
C PRO A 119 10.80 22.33 -7.53
N TRP A 120 10.65 22.52 -6.24
CA TRP A 120 9.75 21.79 -5.32
C TRP A 120 9.98 20.27 -5.31
N ASN A 121 11.25 19.84 -5.31
CA ASN A 121 11.56 18.41 -5.20
C ASN A 121 11.07 17.86 -3.85
N THR A 122 10.49 16.68 -3.85
CA THR A 122 10.02 16.00 -2.63
C THR A 122 11.13 15.86 -1.59
N ALA A 123 12.37 15.60 -2.04
CA ALA A 123 13.54 15.46 -1.19
C ALA A 123 14.02 16.76 -0.50
N ASP A 124 13.50 17.92 -0.90
CA ASP A 124 13.84 19.22 -0.32
C ASP A 124 12.87 19.66 0.79
N PHE A 125 11.78 18.91 1.00
CA PHE A 125 10.75 19.20 2.00
C PHE A 125 10.72 18.14 3.09
N THR A 126 10.56 18.57 4.34
CA THR A 126 10.32 17.67 5.47
C THR A 126 8.92 17.04 5.39
N LEU A 127 8.72 15.92 6.07
CA LEU A 127 7.40 15.30 6.17
C LEU A 127 6.35 16.29 6.73
N SER A 128 6.73 17.10 7.72
CA SER A 128 5.84 18.10 8.34
C SER A 128 5.39 19.17 7.34
N GLU A 129 6.30 19.64 6.47
CA GLU A 129 5.96 20.60 5.41
C GLU A 129 5.02 19.99 4.38
N ILE A 130 5.33 18.77 3.92
CA ILE A 130 4.47 18.07 2.95
C ILE A 130 3.08 17.80 3.52
N LYS A 131 2.98 17.46 4.81
CA LYS A 131 1.70 17.24 5.50
C LYS A 131 0.82 18.52 5.60
N ASN A 132 1.36 19.71 5.36
CA ASN A 132 0.59 20.94 5.32
C ASN A 132 0.00 21.26 3.93
N LEU A 133 0.44 20.55 2.88
CA LEU A 133 -0.03 20.75 1.52
C LEU A 133 -1.37 20.04 1.26
N ASP A 134 -2.14 20.60 0.35
CA ASP A 134 -3.38 20.00 -0.18
C ASP A 134 -3.04 19.09 -1.36
N PHE A 135 -3.32 17.79 -1.22
CA PHE A 135 -3.13 16.77 -2.25
C PHE A 135 -4.44 16.28 -2.87
N GLY A 136 -5.55 16.95 -2.62
CA GLY A 136 -6.85 16.53 -3.12
C GLY A 136 -7.49 17.50 -4.11
N SER A 137 -7.43 18.80 -3.86
CA SER A 137 -8.15 19.80 -4.67
C SER A 137 -7.74 19.85 -6.13
N TRP A 138 -6.49 19.46 -6.47
CA TRP A 138 -6.04 19.35 -7.86
C TRP A 138 -6.89 18.36 -8.68
N PHE A 139 -7.33 17.26 -8.06
CA PHE A 139 -8.15 16.24 -8.71
C PHE A 139 -9.51 16.82 -9.12
N ASN A 140 -10.14 17.56 -8.21
CA ASN A 140 -11.41 18.23 -8.49
C ASN A 140 -11.28 19.27 -9.61
N ALA A 141 -10.16 20.00 -9.63
CA ALA A 141 -9.92 21.07 -10.59
C ALA A 141 -9.57 20.55 -12.00
N THR A 142 -8.94 19.38 -12.10
CA THR A 142 -8.40 18.88 -13.37
C THR A 142 -9.20 17.77 -14.02
N ASP A 143 -10.02 17.04 -13.23
CA ASP A 143 -10.74 15.82 -13.69
C ASP A 143 -9.87 14.93 -14.59
N PRO A 144 -8.75 14.39 -14.06
CA PRO A 144 -7.67 13.85 -14.90
C PRO A 144 -8.08 12.63 -15.73
N PHE A 145 -9.23 12.03 -15.42
CA PHE A 145 -9.77 10.86 -16.12
C PHE A 145 -11.16 11.09 -16.70
N GLY A 146 -11.70 12.31 -16.62
CA GLY A 146 -13.04 12.65 -17.10
C GLY A 146 -14.20 12.01 -16.30
N GLN A 147 -13.90 11.46 -15.10
CA GLN A 147 -14.89 10.72 -14.32
C GLN A 147 -15.81 11.65 -13.52
N ILE A 148 -15.35 12.85 -13.20
CA ILE A 148 -16.19 13.88 -12.59
C ILE A 148 -17.23 14.37 -13.60
N ALA A 149 -16.80 14.69 -14.82
CA ALA A 149 -17.69 15.09 -15.92
C ALA A 149 -18.66 13.97 -16.33
N ALA A 150 -18.26 12.70 -16.19
CA ALA A 150 -19.11 11.53 -16.42
C ALA A 150 -20.14 11.28 -15.29
N GLY A 151 -20.04 11.99 -14.16
CA GLY A 151 -20.94 11.80 -13.00
C GLY A 151 -20.62 10.60 -12.12
N GLU A 152 -19.42 10.01 -12.29
CA GLU A 152 -18.96 8.84 -11.51
C GLU A 152 -18.44 9.20 -10.12
N VAL A 153 -18.19 10.50 -9.85
CA VAL A 153 -17.76 11.02 -8.57
C VAL A 153 -18.82 11.96 -8.01
N SER A 154 -19.36 11.63 -6.86
CA SER A 154 -20.44 12.42 -6.25
C SER A 154 -19.96 13.77 -5.71
N ALA A 155 -20.86 14.75 -5.59
CA ALA A 155 -20.54 16.04 -5.00
C ALA A 155 -20.08 15.94 -3.53
N SER A 156 -20.47 14.90 -2.80
CA SER A 156 -19.98 14.66 -1.43
C SER A 156 -18.56 14.14 -1.40
N GLU A 157 -18.18 13.29 -2.35
CA GLU A 157 -16.82 12.80 -2.51
C GLU A 157 -15.88 13.95 -2.90
N LEU A 158 -16.26 14.76 -3.90
CA LEU A 158 -15.46 15.93 -4.29
C LEU A 158 -15.19 16.87 -3.12
N ARG A 159 -16.19 17.17 -2.30
CA ARG A 159 -15.97 17.96 -1.08
C ARG A 159 -15.04 17.28 -0.09
N SER A 160 -15.07 15.97 0.01
CA SER A 160 -14.20 15.21 0.92
C SER A 160 -12.74 15.14 0.43
N TYR A 161 -12.49 15.42 -0.84
CA TYR A 161 -11.15 15.45 -1.41
C TYR A 161 -10.43 16.78 -1.16
N GLU A 162 -11.17 17.87 -0.94
CA GLU A 162 -10.58 19.18 -0.65
C GLU A 162 -9.72 19.12 0.62
N GLY A 163 -8.48 19.59 0.53
CA GLY A 163 -7.56 19.65 1.65
C GLY A 163 -7.00 18.29 2.11
N LEU A 164 -7.16 17.21 1.34
CA LEU A 164 -6.55 15.90 1.65
C LEU A 164 -5.04 16.03 1.78
N ARG A 165 -4.46 15.23 2.68
CA ARG A 165 -3.03 15.19 2.93
C ARG A 165 -2.41 13.93 2.34
N ALA A 166 -1.17 14.03 1.84
CA ALA A 166 -0.40 12.85 1.46
C ALA A 166 -0.13 12.00 2.71
N PRO A 167 -0.40 10.69 2.70
CA PRO A 167 -0.08 9.83 3.83
C PRO A 167 1.43 9.53 3.87
N SER A 168 1.99 9.40 5.07
CA SER A 168 3.24 8.67 5.25
C SER A 168 3.02 7.19 4.93
N LEU A 169 4.10 6.44 4.62
CA LEU A 169 3.96 5.00 4.41
C LEU A 169 3.38 4.30 5.65
N LYS A 170 3.75 4.73 6.86
CA LYS A 170 3.20 4.16 8.09
C LYS A 170 1.68 4.32 8.16
N GLU A 171 1.16 5.51 7.91
CA GLU A 171 -0.29 5.76 7.90
C GLU A 171 -1.01 4.91 6.83
N ALA A 172 -0.40 4.75 5.66
CA ALA A 172 -0.93 3.94 4.57
C ALA A 172 -0.99 2.44 4.94
N LEU A 173 0.10 1.90 5.51
CA LEU A 173 0.16 0.50 5.95
C LEU A 173 -0.76 0.22 7.14
N GLU A 174 -0.81 1.10 8.13
CA GLU A 174 -1.74 0.98 9.25
C GLU A 174 -3.21 1.03 8.79
N TRP A 175 -3.52 1.88 7.80
CA TRP A 175 -4.85 1.90 7.20
C TRP A 175 -5.16 0.57 6.49
N THR A 176 -4.24 0.07 5.68
CA THR A 176 -4.37 -1.21 4.97
C THR A 176 -4.58 -2.38 5.94
N LEU A 177 -3.80 -2.44 7.02
CA LEU A 177 -3.91 -3.46 8.05
C LEU A 177 -5.28 -3.44 8.75
N ARG A 178 -5.76 -2.24 9.14
CA ARG A 178 -7.09 -2.10 9.76
C ARG A 178 -8.25 -2.58 8.89
N HIS A 179 -8.08 -2.56 7.57
CA HIS A 179 -9.09 -3.02 6.62
C HIS A 179 -8.87 -4.48 6.17
N ASN A 180 -7.91 -5.20 6.79
CA ASN A 180 -7.55 -6.58 6.43
C ASN A 180 -7.32 -6.71 4.92
N TRP A 181 -6.62 -5.74 4.34
CA TRP A 181 -6.38 -5.64 2.91
C TRP A 181 -4.90 -5.82 2.59
N LYS A 182 -4.54 -5.83 1.30
CA LYS A 182 -3.19 -6.02 0.80
C LYS A 182 -2.69 -4.80 0.05
N VAL A 183 -1.36 -4.68 -0.07
CA VAL A 183 -0.76 -3.56 -0.78
C VAL A 183 0.48 -3.98 -1.57
N ASN A 184 0.63 -3.40 -2.77
CA ASN A 184 1.89 -3.36 -3.49
C ASN A 184 2.57 -2.02 -3.22
N ILE A 185 3.80 -2.03 -2.73
CA ILE A 185 4.62 -0.85 -2.49
C ILE A 185 5.61 -0.72 -3.65
N GLU A 186 5.46 0.30 -4.50
CA GLU A 186 6.50 0.63 -5.48
C GLU A 186 7.60 1.48 -4.81
N LEU A 187 8.81 0.95 -4.77
CA LEU A 187 9.99 1.73 -4.39
C LEU A 187 10.47 2.55 -5.58
N LYS A 188 10.26 3.88 -5.51
CA LYS A 188 10.76 4.80 -6.54
C LYS A 188 12.27 4.88 -6.48
N SER A 189 12.94 4.95 -7.62
CA SER A 189 14.39 5.11 -7.65
C SER A 189 14.79 6.45 -7.01
N LEU A 190 15.66 6.39 -6.01
CA LEU A 190 16.23 7.55 -5.32
C LEU A 190 17.70 7.77 -5.71
N GLN A 191 18.13 7.25 -6.85
CA GLN A 191 19.54 7.21 -7.27
C GLN A 191 20.23 8.56 -7.10
N GLY A 192 21.25 8.57 -6.22
CA GLY A 192 22.02 9.77 -5.88
C GLY A 192 21.36 10.69 -4.84
N GLN A 193 20.18 10.37 -4.32
CA GLN A 193 19.53 11.16 -3.28
C GLN A 193 20.05 10.81 -1.88
N ALA A 194 20.03 11.79 -1.00
CA ALA A 194 20.40 11.59 0.40
C ALA A 194 19.44 10.58 1.08
N GLY A 195 19.98 9.53 1.68
CA GLY A 195 19.22 8.49 2.36
C GLY A 195 18.88 7.28 1.49
N GLU A 196 19.28 7.25 0.23
CA GLU A 196 19.07 6.09 -0.64
C GLU A 196 19.63 4.79 -0.04
N ALA A 197 20.78 4.87 0.59
CA ALA A 197 21.44 3.69 1.19
C ALA A 197 20.56 3.00 2.25
N GLU A 198 19.79 3.76 3.03
CA GLU A 198 18.92 3.23 4.09
C GLU A 198 17.45 3.08 3.66
N PHE A 199 17.10 3.47 2.43
CA PHE A 199 15.71 3.54 1.98
C PHE A 199 15.00 2.19 2.04
N VAL A 200 15.59 1.16 1.46
CA VAL A 200 15.03 -0.20 1.44
C VAL A 200 14.87 -0.73 2.86
N ASP A 201 15.92 -0.57 3.70
CA ASP A 201 15.93 -1.08 5.07
C ASP A 201 14.84 -0.42 5.93
N ARG A 202 14.58 0.89 5.71
CA ARG A 202 13.50 1.61 6.40
C ARG A 202 12.12 1.09 6.00
N VAL A 203 11.90 0.79 4.71
CA VAL A 203 10.62 0.23 4.24
C VAL A 203 10.43 -1.18 4.80
N VAL A 204 11.44 -2.05 4.69
CA VAL A 204 11.37 -3.43 5.22
C VAL A 204 11.16 -3.42 6.73
N SER A 205 11.92 -2.62 7.48
CA SER A 205 11.74 -2.51 8.94
C SER A 205 10.33 -2.07 9.33
N LEU A 206 9.72 -1.15 8.58
CA LEU A 206 8.35 -0.73 8.85
C LEU A 206 7.33 -1.84 8.56
N VAL A 207 7.53 -2.60 7.48
CA VAL A 207 6.67 -3.78 7.17
C VAL A 207 6.76 -4.80 8.30
N GLN A 208 7.98 -5.09 8.79
CA GLN A 208 8.22 -6.00 9.91
C GLN A 208 7.65 -5.48 11.25
N GLU A 209 7.82 -4.17 11.55
CA GLU A 209 7.22 -3.53 12.74
C GLU A 209 5.72 -3.75 12.80
N LEU A 210 5.05 -3.73 11.64
CA LEU A 210 3.60 -3.90 11.52
C LEU A 210 3.16 -5.37 11.34
N GLY A 211 4.11 -6.30 11.12
CA GLY A 211 3.83 -7.72 10.88
C GLY A 211 3.07 -7.96 9.58
N MET A 212 3.38 -7.22 8.51
CA MET A 212 2.65 -7.23 7.23
C MET A 212 3.41 -7.94 6.09
N GLU A 213 4.37 -8.80 6.38
CA GLU A 213 5.23 -9.45 5.38
C GLU A 213 4.44 -10.29 4.37
N GLU A 214 3.29 -10.84 4.77
CA GLU A 214 2.43 -11.65 3.88
C GLU A 214 1.39 -10.81 3.12
N GLU A 215 1.05 -9.61 3.59
CA GLU A 215 0.09 -8.68 3.00
C GLU A 215 0.74 -7.72 2.02
N VAL A 216 2.07 -7.58 2.08
CA VAL A 216 2.85 -6.66 1.26
C VAL A 216 3.51 -7.39 0.10
N MET A 217 3.48 -6.77 -1.07
CA MET A 217 4.40 -7.01 -2.17
C MET A 217 5.22 -5.74 -2.39
N ILE A 218 6.53 -5.86 -2.63
CA ILE A 218 7.39 -4.72 -2.98
C ILE A 218 7.80 -4.82 -4.45
N SER A 219 7.57 -3.77 -5.21
CA SER A 219 7.99 -3.67 -6.61
C SER A 219 8.91 -2.49 -6.85
N SER A 220 9.75 -2.56 -7.87
CA SER A 220 10.62 -1.45 -8.26
C SER A 220 11.12 -1.58 -9.69
N PHE A 221 11.39 -0.45 -10.34
CA PHE A 221 12.22 -0.35 -11.56
C PHE A 221 13.71 -0.41 -11.26
N ASN A 222 14.12 -0.08 -10.03
CA ASN A 222 15.48 -0.33 -9.55
C ASN A 222 15.56 -1.74 -8.97
N HIS A 223 16.03 -2.70 -9.79
CA HIS A 223 16.03 -4.10 -9.42
C HIS A 223 17.03 -4.44 -8.30
N GLU A 224 18.04 -3.60 -8.06
CA GLU A 224 18.95 -3.76 -6.91
C GLU A 224 18.20 -3.59 -5.57
N TYR A 225 17.18 -2.73 -5.55
CA TYR A 225 16.32 -2.60 -4.36
C TYR A 225 15.59 -3.91 -4.04
N LEU A 226 15.16 -4.67 -5.08
CA LEU A 226 14.48 -5.94 -4.89
C LEU A 226 15.42 -7.00 -4.29
N VAL A 227 16.69 -7.02 -4.72
CA VAL A 227 17.72 -7.89 -4.13
C VAL A 227 17.89 -7.54 -2.65
N ARG A 228 18.06 -6.26 -2.32
CA ARG A 228 18.18 -5.81 -0.93
C ARG A 228 16.96 -6.13 -0.08
N VAL A 229 15.74 -6.02 -0.62
CA VAL A 229 14.53 -6.49 0.08
C VAL A 229 14.63 -7.96 0.43
N LYS A 230 15.06 -8.81 -0.52
CA LYS A 230 15.20 -10.27 -0.31
C LYS A 230 16.32 -10.62 0.67
N GLU A 231 17.38 -9.83 0.71
CA GLU A 231 18.46 -9.97 1.69
C GLU A 231 17.99 -9.58 3.11
N ALA A 232 17.21 -8.49 3.24
CA ALA A 232 16.69 -8.01 4.50
C ALA A 232 15.55 -8.90 5.04
N ASP A 233 14.65 -9.35 4.16
CA ASP A 233 13.56 -10.27 4.50
C ASP A 233 13.11 -11.13 3.30
N SER A 234 13.47 -12.41 3.34
CA SER A 234 13.13 -13.34 2.27
C SER A 234 11.65 -13.70 2.19
N ALA A 235 10.82 -13.41 3.21
CA ALA A 235 9.39 -13.67 3.22
C ALA A 235 8.62 -12.66 2.35
N ILE A 236 9.07 -11.40 2.30
CA ILE A 236 8.42 -10.35 1.52
C ILE A 236 8.47 -10.70 0.02
N ARG A 237 7.32 -10.68 -0.63
CA ARG A 237 7.22 -10.90 -2.08
C ARG A 237 7.74 -9.70 -2.84
N THR A 238 8.50 -9.94 -3.94
CA THR A 238 9.03 -8.87 -4.78
C THR A 238 8.61 -9.01 -6.24
N GLY A 239 8.41 -7.87 -6.92
CA GLY A 239 7.96 -7.77 -8.31
C GLY A 239 8.88 -6.91 -9.18
N VAL A 240 9.33 -7.46 -10.30
CA VAL A 240 10.27 -6.82 -11.24
C VAL A 240 9.49 -5.93 -12.21
N LEU A 241 9.49 -4.60 -11.96
CA LEU A 241 8.88 -3.63 -12.87
C LEU A 241 9.78 -3.38 -14.10
N THR A 242 9.16 -3.31 -15.28
CA THR A 242 9.86 -2.96 -16.51
C THR A 242 8.96 -2.31 -17.53
N SER A 243 9.45 -1.24 -18.18
CA SER A 243 8.78 -0.57 -19.30
C SER A 243 9.14 -1.18 -20.66
N ARG A 244 10.15 -2.06 -20.70
CA ARG A 244 10.65 -2.73 -21.91
C ARG A 244 10.64 -4.24 -21.72
N GLY A 245 10.59 -5.00 -22.82
CA GLY A 245 10.74 -6.45 -22.79
C GLY A 245 12.11 -6.85 -22.24
N ILE A 246 12.16 -7.92 -21.47
CA ILE A 246 13.38 -8.55 -20.98
C ILE A 246 13.56 -9.87 -21.73
N ASP A 247 14.77 -10.17 -22.19
CA ASP A 247 15.11 -11.48 -22.75
C ASP A 247 15.12 -12.52 -21.61
N ASN A 248 14.46 -13.65 -21.83
CA ASN A 248 14.31 -14.69 -20.83
C ASN A 248 13.85 -14.18 -19.43
N PRO A 249 12.67 -13.54 -19.35
CA PRO A 249 12.25 -12.86 -18.13
C PRO A 249 12.10 -13.81 -16.93
N ALA A 250 11.77 -15.09 -17.15
CA ALA A 250 11.67 -16.07 -16.08
C ALA A 250 13.02 -16.36 -15.41
N ALA A 251 14.10 -16.48 -16.19
CA ALA A 251 15.44 -16.65 -15.63
C ALA A 251 15.89 -15.38 -14.90
N TYR A 252 15.59 -14.22 -15.46
CA TYR A 252 15.95 -12.93 -14.86
C TYR A 252 15.24 -12.72 -13.50
N VAL A 253 13.93 -12.93 -13.43
CA VAL A 253 13.17 -12.81 -12.17
C VAL A 253 13.74 -13.75 -11.10
N ARG A 254 14.06 -15.00 -11.47
CA ARG A 254 14.66 -15.96 -10.53
C ARG A 254 16.06 -15.53 -10.06
N SER A 255 16.89 -14.95 -10.94
CA SER A 255 18.23 -14.50 -10.56
C SER A 255 18.21 -13.39 -9.49
N LEU A 256 17.10 -12.65 -9.40
CA LEU A 256 16.86 -11.61 -8.38
C LEU A 256 16.16 -12.18 -7.12
N GLY A 257 15.83 -13.47 -7.08
CA GLY A 257 15.00 -14.05 -6.02
C GLY A 257 13.57 -13.47 -5.99
N ALA A 258 13.14 -12.78 -7.05
CA ALA A 258 11.83 -12.15 -7.13
C ALA A 258 10.73 -13.19 -7.43
N SER A 259 9.48 -12.87 -7.09
CA SER A 259 8.32 -13.74 -7.25
C SER A 259 7.46 -13.40 -8.46
N SER A 260 7.59 -12.21 -9.02
CA SER A 260 6.76 -11.79 -10.15
C SER A 260 7.50 -10.93 -11.18
N TYR A 261 7.00 -11.00 -12.40
CA TYR A 261 7.36 -10.15 -13.53
C TYR A 261 6.23 -9.14 -13.73
N ASN A 262 6.53 -7.86 -13.60
CA ASN A 262 5.56 -6.78 -13.69
C ASN A 262 5.86 -5.89 -14.90
N PRO A 263 5.52 -6.31 -16.14
CA PRO A 263 5.81 -5.56 -17.34
C PRO A 263 4.74 -4.51 -17.63
N SER A 264 5.14 -3.43 -18.34
CA SER A 264 4.17 -2.60 -19.06
C SER A 264 3.34 -3.48 -20.01
N PHE A 265 2.04 -3.21 -20.13
CA PHE A 265 1.15 -3.94 -21.06
C PHE A 265 1.60 -3.84 -22.53
N LYS A 266 2.41 -2.83 -22.86
CA LYS A 266 3.04 -2.66 -24.17
C LYS A 266 4.31 -3.49 -24.34
N ALA A 267 4.90 -3.95 -23.25
CA ALA A 267 6.18 -4.67 -23.25
C ALA A 267 6.03 -6.20 -23.22
N ILE A 268 4.81 -6.72 -23.12
CA ILE A 268 4.53 -8.17 -23.09
C ILE A 268 3.41 -8.54 -24.05
N ALA A 269 3.62 -9.57 -24.88
CA ALA A 269 2.55 -10.19 -25.63
C ALA A 269 1.71 -11.10 -24.69
N ALA A 270 0.39 -11.01 -24.76
CA ALA A 270 -0.53 -11.81 -23.96
C ALA A 270 -0.23 -13.32 -24.10
N SER A 271 0.17 -13.79 -25.27
CA SER A 271 0.55 -15.19 -25.53
C SER A 271 1.76 -15.71 -24.74
N LYS A 272 2.58 -14.80 -24.17
CA LYS A 272 3.75 -15.17 -23.36
C LYS A 272 3.43 -15.37 -21.88
N ILE A 273 2.25 -14.93 -21.43
CA ILE A 273 1.88 -14.95 -19.99
C ILE A 273 1.76 -16.37 -19.47
N ALA A 274 1.10 -17.27 -20.23
CA ALA A 274 0.94 -18.67 -19.84
C ALA A 274 2.30 -19.34 -19.59
N ALA A 275 3.26 -19.16 -20.48
CA ALA A 275 4.60 -19.74 -20.33
C ALA A 275 5.34 -19.21 -19.08
N MET A 276 5.17 -17.95 -18.73
CA MET A 276 5.72 -17.38 -17.49
C MET A 276 5.10 -18.02 -16.26
N ARG A 277 3.78 -18.16 -16.25
CA ARG A 277 3.04 -18.79 -15.14
C ARG A 277 3.37 -20.28 -15.01
N ASP A 278 3.53 -21.00 -16.12
CA ASP A 278 3.96 -22.41 -16.12
C ASP A 278 5.39 -22.55 -15.58
N ALA A 279 6.23 -21.54 -15.80
CA ALA A 279 7.53 -21.43 -15.17
C ALA A 279 7.48 -21.05 -13.67
N GLY A 280 6.29 -20.87 -13.07
CA GLY A 280 6.10 -20.54 -11.66
C GLY A 280 6.27 -19.04 -11.34
N ILE A 281 6.31 -18.17 -12.34
CA ILE A 281 6.45 -16.71 -12.19
C ILE A 281 5.07 -16.06 -12.34
N ASP A 282 4.64 -15.32 -11.34
CA ASP A 282 3.45 -14.48 -11.46
C ASP A 282 3.69 -13.35 -12.45
N VAL A 283 2.64 -12.94 -13.19
CA VAL A 283 2.71 -11.83 -14.15
C VAL A 283 1.65 -10.80 -13.79
N TYR A 284 2.10 -9.61 -13.38
CA TYR A 284 1.24 -8.46 -13.05
C TYR A 284 1.46 -7.35 -14.06
N VAL A 285 0.46 -7.11 -14.91
CA VAL A 285 0.59 -6.20 -16.05
C VAL A 285 0.14 -4.78 -15.68
N TYR A 286 0.92 -3.75 -15.98
CA TYR A 286 0.60 -2.35 -15.69
C TYR A 286 0.66 -1.47 -16.96
N THR A 287 0.04 -0.32 -17.01
CA THR A 287 -1.23 0.04 -16.36
C THR A 287 -2.29 -0.10 -17.43
N VAL A 288 -3.29 -0.92 -17.21
CA VAL A 288 -4.27 -1.30 -18.21
C VAL A 288 -5.61 -0.64 -17.86
N ASN A 289 -6.09 0.25 -18.72
CA ASN A 289 -7.29 1.04 -18.46
C ASN A 289 -8.41 0.76 -19.45
N GLU A 290 -8.07 0.40 -20.70
CA GLU A 290 -9.04 0.15 -21.75
C GLU A 290 -9.69 -1.21 -21.59
N GLU A 291 -11.00 -1.28 -21.71
CA GLU A 291 -11.80 -2.49 -21.49
C GLU A 291 -11.33 -3.66 -22.37
N ALA A 292 -11.05 -3.42 -23.64
CA ALA A 292 -10.55 -4.45 -24.55
C ALA A 292 -9.20 -5.03 -24.10
N GLU A 293 -8.30 -4.20 -23.57
CA GLU A 293 -7.00 -4.65 -23.03
C GLU A 293 -7.18 -5.37 -21.69
N LEU A 294 -8.07 -4.92 -20.81
CA LEU A 294 -8.44 -5.62 -19.57
C LEU A 294 -8.92 -7.05 -19.90
N ILE A 295 -9.87 -7.17 -20.83
CA ILE A 295 -10.39 -8.45 -21.30
C ILE A 295 -9.29 -9.33 -21.89
N LYS A 296 -8.38 -8.77 -22.68
CA LYS A 296 -7.24 -9.47 -23.28
C LYS A 296 -6.33 -10.08 -22.21
N PHE A 297 -5.96 -9.35 -21.18
CA PHE A 297 -5.08 -9.85 -20.12
C PHE A 297 -5.79 -10.81 -19.15
N LEU A 298 -7.09 -10.66 -18.94
CA LEU A 298 -7.91 -11.65 -18.26
C LEU A 298 -7.94 -12.97 -19.04
N ASN A 299 -8.13 -12.93 -20.37
CA ASN A 299 -8.12 -14.12 -21.24
C ASN A 299 -6.75 -14.81 -21.26
N ALA A 300 -5.67 -14.04 -21.18
CA ALA A 300 -4.32 -14.55 -21.07
C ALA A 300 -3.98 -15.13 -19.69
N SER A 301 -4.93 -15.08 -18.75
CA SER A 301 -4.74 -15.53 -17.37
C SER A 301 -3.56 -14.84 -16.66
N ALA A 302 -3.38 -13.53 -16.86
CA ALA A 302 -2.45 -12.74 -16.07
C ALA A 302 -2.70 -12.98 -14.57
N SER A 303 -1.66 -12.99 -13.75
CA SER A 303 -1.80 -13.17 -12.29
C SER A 303 -2.49 -11.97 -11.65
N GLY A 304 -2.33 -10.78 -12.25
CA GLY A 304 -3.03 -9.56 -11.86
C GLY A 304 -2.84 -8.44 -12.88
N VAL A 305 -3.65 -7.41 -12.75
CA VAL A 305 -3.64 -6.24 -13.61
C VAL A 305 -3.69 -4.98 -12.73
N PHE A 306 -2.70 -4.10 -12.88
CA PHE A 306 -2.74 -2.75 -12.34
C PHE A 306 -3.60 -1.88 -13.25
N THR A 307 -4.60 -1.24 -12.67
CA THR A 307 -5.51 -0.37 -13.40
C THR A 307 -5.86 0.89 -12.60
N ASP A 308 -6.04 1.99 -13.30
CA ASP A 308 -6.57 3.23 -12.74
C ASP A 308 -8.08 3.14 -12.50
N PHE A 309 -8.74 2.14 -13.11
CA PHE A 309 -10.19 1.91 -13.08
C PHE A 309 -10.53 0.56 -12.42
N PRO A 310 -10.24 0.35 -11.12
CA PRO A 310 -10.51 -0.94 -10.46
C PRO A 310 -12.00 -1.28 -10.47
N GLN A 311 -12.91 -0.31 -10.44
CA GLN A 311 -14.36 -0.50 -10.55
C GLN A 311 -14.75 -1.14 -11.89
N ARG A 312 -14.11 -0.72 -13.00
CA ARG A 312 -14.34 -1.29 -14.35
C ARG A 312 -13.85 -2.74 -14.40
N LEU A 313 -12.66 -3.02 -13.87
CA LEU A 313 -12.12 -4.38 -13.86
C LEU A 313 -12.97 -5.33 -13.01
N SER A 314 -13.46 -4.88 -11.84
CA SER A 314 -14.39 -5.67 -11.02
C SER A 314 -15.67 -6.01 -11.76
N GLN A 315 -16.29 -5.05 -12.44
CA GLN A 315 -17.50 -5.29 -13.25
C GLN A 315 -17.28 -6.36 -14.33
N ILE A 316 -16.15 -6.28 -15.06
CA ILE A 316 -15.80 -7.27 -16.09
C ILE A 316 -15.62 -8.67 -15.47
N ILE A 317 -14.92 -8.77 -14.34
CA ILE A 317 -14.70 -10.05 -13.63
C ILE A 317 -16.04 -10.65 -13.19
N ASP A 318 -16.94 -9.86 -12.63
CA ASP A 318 -18.23 -10.34 -12.11
C ASP A 318 -19.18 -10.76 -13.23
N GLN A 319 -19.23 -10.03 -14.33
CA GLN A 319 -20.01 -10.43 -15.53
C GLN A 319 -19.55 -11.79 -16.06
N ARG A 320 -18.26 -12.07 -16.04
CA ARG A 320 -17.71 -13.37 -16.48
C ARG A 320 -18.09 -14.52 -15.54
N LYS A 321 -18.12 -14.29 -14.23
CA LYS A 321 -18.57 -15.30 -13.25
C LYS A 321 -20.05 -15.68 -13.50
N VAL A 322 -20.90 -14.69 -13.75
CA VAL A 322 -22.32 -14.93 -14.06
C VAL A 322 -22.47 -15.76 -15.32
N THR A 323 -21.79 -15.39 -16.40
CA THR A 323 -21.86 -16.10 -17.69
C THR A 323 -21.35 -17.56 -17.58
N SER A 324 -20.25 -17.78 -16.86
CA SER A 324 -19.71 -19.14 -16.67
C SER A 324 -20.58 -20.00 -15.74
N GLY A 325 -21.20 -19.41 -14.72
CA GLY A 325 -22.16 -20.09 -13.83
C GLY A 325 -23.43 -20.52 -14.54
N THR A 326 -23.93 -19.71 -15.47
CA THR A 326 -25.14 -20.02 -16.26
C THR A 326 -24.90 -21.17 -17.23
N ILE A 327 -23.71 -21.31 -17.80
CA ILE A 327 -23.36 -22.43 -18.70
C ILE A 327 -23.28 -23.76 -17.93
N SER A 328 -22.77 -23.76 -16.68
CA SER A 328 -22.69 -24.98 -15.87
C SER A 328 -24.03 -25.51 -15.39
N SER A 329 -25.05 -24.63 -15.25
CA SER A 329 -26.41 -25.02 -14.86
C SER A 329 -27.28 -25.46 -16.04
N GLY A 330 -26.95 -25.09 -17.29
CA GLY A 330 -27.68 -25.45 -18.50
C GLY A 330 -27.37 -26.85 -19.07
N SER A 331 -26.22 -27.45 -18.73
CA SER A 331 -25.84 -28.77 -19.24
C SER A 331 -26.39 -29.96 -18.45
N ALA A 332 -27.19 -29.74 -17.41
CA ALA A 332 -27.75 -30.82 -16.58
C ALA A 332 -29.20 -31.22 -16.99
N PHE A 333 -29.79 -30.65 -18.08
CA PHE A 333 -31.17 -30.87 -18.44
C PHE A 333 -31.41 -31.47 -19.84
N GLU A 334 -30.39 -32.12 -20.47
CA GLU A 334 -30.63 -32.93 -21.67
C GLU A 334 -30.16 -34.38 -21.43
N GLY A 335 -31.04 -35.18 -20.82
CA GLY A 335 -30.78 -36.60 -20.57
C GLY A 335 -31.98 -37.29 -19.92
N ARG A 336 -33.13 -37.28 -20.58
CA ARG A 336 -34.21 -38.29 -20.38
C ARG A 336 -34.94 -38.58 -21.69
#